data_9cd07e25dd2522963e4e306fca520119
#
_entry.id   9cd07e25dd2522963e4e306fca520119
#
_cell.length_a   1.000
_cell.length_b   1.000
_cell.length_c   1.000
_cell.angle_alpha   90.00
_cell.angle_beta   90.00
_cell.angle_gamma   90.00
#
_symmetry.space_group_name_H-M   'P 1'
#
loop_
_entity.id
_entity.type
_entity.pdbx_description
1 polymer ?
#
loop_
_entity_poly.entity_id
_entity_poly.type
_entity_poly.pdbx_seq_one_letter_code
_entity_poly.pdbx_strand_id
1 'polypeptide(L)'
;MTQTLNRQIVLANRPKGSPVPENFRLEQTAIPTPSEGEVLLRSVYLSLDPYMRGRMNEGKSYADPVELNDVMVGGTVCQVVESKNSDFQTGEWVVAYTGWQDYALSDGEGLFKLGNEPTHPSYALGVLGMPGFTAYVGLLEIGQPQAGDTLVVAAATGAVGSMVGQIGKLKGCHVIGVAGGAEKCQYAKETLGFDECLDHTADDFAEQLAATCDKGIDVYFENVGGKVFDAVLPLLNVGARVPLCGLISQYNATALPEGPDRMSMLMGNILVKRIKMQGFIIFDHYEQSYTNFVKDVSQWLAEGKIHYREHLVEGLENAPEAFIGLLQGKNFGKLVIQTNQPV
;
A
#
# COMPACT_ATOMS: atom_id res chain seq x y z
N MET A 1 0.98 -28.73 16.22
CA MET A 1 2.17 -28.70 17.09
C MET A 1 2.24 -27.31 17.69
N THR A 2 2.38 -27.18 19.00
CA THR A 2 2.52 -25.89 19.68
C THR A 2 3.86 -25.29 19.28
N GLN A 3 3.86 -24.11 18.69
CA GLN A 3 5.07 -23.38 18.36
C GLN A 3 5.78 -23.00 19.67
N THR A 4 7.05 -23.29 19.77
CA THR A 4 7.82 -23.09 21.02
C THR A 4 8.75 -21.89 20.96
N LEU A 5 8.94 -21.31 19.75
CA LEU A 5 9.83 -20.20 19.48
C LEU A 5 9.11 -19.12 18.67
N ASN A 6 9.48 -17.89 18.90
CA ASN A 6 9.11 -16.73 18.09
C ASN A 6 10.09 -16.59 16.92
N ARG A 7 9.60 -16.74 15.68
CA ARG A 7 10.39 -16.43 14.49
C ARG A 7 10.27 -14.93 14.21
N GLN A 8 11.38 -14.32 13.82
CA GLN A 8 11.48 -12.89 13.51
C GLN A 8 12.35 -12.69 12.27
N ILE A 9 11.94 -11.78 11.40
CA ILE A 9 12.80 -11.33 10.29
C ILE A 9 13.34 -9.95 10.64
N VAL A 10 14.64 -9.87 10.81
CA VAL A 10 15.34 -8.64 11.18
C VAL A 10 16.08 -8.03 9.98
N LEU A 11 16.31 -6.72 10.04
CA LEU A 11 17.16 -6.01 9.08
C LEU A 11 18.63 -6.33 9.39
N ALA A 12 19.26 -7.21 8.62
CA ALA A 12 20.63 -7.63 8.83
C ALA A 12 21.65 -6.58 8.39
N ASN A 13 21.38 -5.92 7.28
CA ASN A 13 22.18 -4.81 6.75
C ASN A 13 21.32 -3.96 5.80
N ARG A 14 21.76 -2.72 5.54
CA ARG A 14 21.03 -1.78 4.69
C ARG A 14 21.27 -2.05 3.21
N PRO A 15 20.22 -2.13 2.38
CA PRO A 15 20.37 -2.35 0.95
C PRO A 15 20.98 -1.15 0.24
N LYS A 16 21.83 -1.42 -0.74
CA LYS A 16 22.29 -0.45 -1.74
C LYS A 16 21.57 -0.74 -3.06
N GLY A 17 20.62 0.09 -3.42
CA GLY A 17 19.75 -0.21 -4.55
C GLY A 17 18.59 -1.14 -4.16
N SER A 18 18.25 -2.09 -5.01
CA SER A 18 17.24 -3.10 -4.71
C SER A 18 17.65 -3.98 -3.53
N PRO A 19 16.75 -4.29 -2.59
CA PRO A 19 17.04 -5.23 -1.53
C PRO A 19 17.33 -6.62 -2.11
N VAL A 20 18.18 -7.35 -1.40
CA VAL A 20 18.52 -8.74 -1.67
C VAL A 20 18.23 -9.59 -0.43
N PRO A 21 18.10 -10.93 -0.54
CA PRO A 21 17.80 -11.78 0.61
C PRO A 21 18.76 -11.59 1.79
N GLU A 22 20.02 -11.28 1.54
CA GLU A 22 21.05 -11.08 2.55
C GLU A 22 20.85 -9.81 3.40
N ASN A 23 19.94 -8.90 2.99
CA ASN A 23 19.54 -7.76 3.83
C ASN A 23 18.64 -8.17 4.99
N PHE A 24 18.11 -9.39 4.95
CA PHE A 24 17.20 -9.91 5.96
C PHE A 24 17.83 -11.15 6.63
N ARG A 25 17.47 -11.36 7.90
CA ARG A 25 17.90 -12.55 8.64
C ARG A 25 16.73 -13.08 9.46
N LEU A 26 16.46 -14.38 9.30
CA LEU A 26 15.51 -15.10 10.15
C LEU A 26 16.17 -15.42 11.48
N GLU A 27 15.56 -14.99 12.57
CA GLU A 27 15.97 -15.29 13.94
C GLU A 27 14.86 -16.07 14.66
N GLN A 28 15.26 -16.77 15.73
CA GLN A 28 14.35 -17.48 16.62
C GLN A 28 14.68 -17.10 18.06
N THR A 29 13.67 -16.62 18.77
CA THR A 29 13.78 -16.21 20.17
C THR A 29 12.73 -16.96 21.00
N ALA A 30 12.81 -16.86 22.33
CA ALA A 30 11.72 -17.33 23.18
C ALA A 30 10.46 -16.51 22.93
N ILE A 31 9.29 -17.16 23.00
CA ILE A 31 8.01 -16.42 22.98
C ILE A 31 7.96 -15.57 24.26
N PRO A 32 7.73 -14.24 24.16
CA PRO A 32 7.67 -13.38 25.33
C PRO A 32 6.42 -13.67 26.15
N THR A 33 6.49 -13.35 27.44
CA THR A 33 5.36 -13.49 28.38
C THR A 33 4.84 -12.10 28.74
N PRO A 34 3.54 -11.83 28.66
CA PRO A 34 2.99 -10.52 28.98
C PRO A 34 3.07 -10.22 30.47
N SER A 35 3.41 -8.97 30.80
CA SER A 35 3.32 -8.37 32.12
C SER A 35 1.92 -7.81 32.36
N GLU A 36 1.64 -7.32 33.58
CA GLU A 36 0.37 -6.64 33.90
C GLU A 36 0.14 -5.45 32.96
N GLY A 37 -1.04 -5.36 32.39
CA GLY A 37 -1.41 -4.36 31.39
C GLY A 37 -1.05 -4.73 29.94
N GLU A 38 -0.36 -5.85 29.71
CA GLU A 38 0.05 -6.27 28.35
C GLU A 38 -0.78 -7.43 27.83
N VAL A 39 -0.72 -7.60 26.50
CA VAL A 39 -1.25 -8.76 25.77
C VAL A 39 -0.14 -9.39 24.95
N LEU A 40 -0.19 -10.72 24.82
CA LEU A 40 0.61 -11.46 23.84
C LEU A 40 -0.21 -11.64 22.57
N LEU A 41 0.29 -11.11 21.48
CA LEU A 41 -0.27 -11.19 20.14
C LEU A 41 0.44 -12.28 19.34
N ARG A 42 -0.34 -13.09 18.62
CA ARG A 42 0.18 -14.01 17.60
C ARG A 42 -0.23 -13.53 16.23
N SER A 43 0.74 -13.21 15.41
CA SER A 43 0.55 -12.76 14.03
C SER A 43 -0.04 -13.88 13.18
N VAL A 44 -1.13 -13.60 12.47
CA VAL A 44 -1.74 -14.51 11.49
C VAL A 44 -1.50 -14.01 10.08
N TYR A 45 -1.66 -12.71 9.87
CA TYR A 45 -1.40 -12.05 8.59
C TYR A 45 -0.45 -10.87 8.78
N LEU A 46 0.49 -10.74 7.85
CA LEU A 46 1.43 -9.63 7.78
C LEU A 46 1.25 -8.91 6.43
N SER A 47 1.08 -7.61 6.48
CA SER A 47 1.09 -6.75 5.31
C SER A 47 2.50 -6.55 4.77
N LEU A 48 2.69 -6.67 3.46
CA LEU A 48 3.87 -6.15 2.79
C LEU A 48 3.50 -4.92 1.97
N ASP A 49 4.21 -3.82 2.21
CA ASP A 49 3.94 -2.52 1.63
C ASP A 49 5.21 -1.81 1.16
N PRO A 50 5.18 -1.08 0.04
CA PRO A 50 6.37 -0.46 -0.54
C PRO A 50 7.12 0.52 0.39
N TYR A 51 6.41 1.19 1.32
CA TYR A 51 7.03 2.13 2.26
C TYR A 51 8.13 1.50 3.13
N MET A 52 8.04 0.19 3.37
CA MET A 52 9.03 -0.56 4.16
C MET A 52 10.43 -0.45 3.56
N ARG A 53 10.54 -0.29 2.22
CA ARG A 53 11.84 -0.05 1.57
C ARG A 53 12.49 1.25 2.06
N GLY A 54 11.71 2.32 2.22
CA GLY A 54 12.19 3.59 2.79
C GLY A 54 12.68 3.44 4.23
N ARG A 55 12.01 2.58 5.02
CA ARG A 55 12.36 2.29 6.42
C ARG A 55 13.69 1.51 6.56
N MET A 56 14.20 0.90 5.50
CA MET A 56 15.51 0.24 5.47
C MET A 56 16.68 1.21 5.24
N ASN A 57 16.42 2.47 4.87
CA ASN A 57 17.44 3.49 4.64
C ASN A 57 17.79 4.21 5.95
N GLU A 58 19.01 4.77 6.02
CA GLU A 58 19.37 5.76 7.02
C GLU A 58 18.83 7.14 6.62
N GLY A 59 18.61 7.98 7.62
CA GLY A 59 18.26 9.38 7.42
C GLY A 59 16.83 9.71 7.82
N LYS A 60 16.55 11.02 7.87
CA LYS A 60 15.24 11.55 8.26
C LYS A 60 14.20 11.31 7.19
N SER A 61 13.04 10.80 7.60
CA SER A 61 11.85 10.61 6.79
C SER A 61 10.64 10.96 7.63
N TYR A 62 9.42 10.68 7.13
CA TYR A 62 8.17 10.84 7.89
C TYR A 62 8.05 9.82 9.06
N ALA A 63 8.91 8.81 9.09
CA ALA A 63 8.99 7.84 10.18
C ALA A 63 10.44 7.38 10.36
N ASP A 64 10.78 6.94 11.58
CA ASP A 64 12.13 6.51 11.93
C ASP A 64 12.58 5.28 11.13
N PRO A 65 13.85 5.13 10.77
CA PRO A 65 14.37 3.94 10.11
C PRO A 65 14.24 2.71 11.02
N VAL A 66 14.23 1.53 10.42
CA VAL A 66 14.48 0.28 11.16
C VAL A 66 15.95 0.22 11.51
N GLU A 67 16.27 -0.04 12.78
CA GLU A 67 17.64 -0.20 13.21
C GLU A 67 18.21 -1.57 12.75
N LEU A 68 19.52 -1.66 12.62
CA LEU A 68 20.16 -2.93 12.28
C LEU A 68 19.95 -3.94 13.40
N ASN A 69 19.54 -5.15 13.01
CA ASN A 69 19.17 -6.27 13.87
C ASN A 69 17.79 -6.13 14.55
N ASP A 70 17.07 -5.05 14.29
CA ASP A 70 15.68 -4.94 14.72
C ASP A 70 14.73 -5.63 13.74
N VAL A 71 13.57 -6.02 14.26
CA VAL A 71 12.49 -6.65 13.48
C VAL A 71 11.99 -5.68 12.41
N MET A 72 11.86 -6.16 11.18
CA MET A 72 11.28 -5.38 10.09
C MET A 72 9.87 -4.93 10.43
N VAL A 73 9.55 -3.68 10.13
CA VAL A 73 8.23 -3.08 10.41
C VAL A 73 7.15 -3.60 9.48
N GLY A 74 5.92 -3.64 9.96
CA GLY A 74 4.75 -3.99 9.16
C GLY A 74 3.47 -4.03 9.97
N GLY A 75 2.35 -3.71 9.31
CA GLY A 75 1.02 -3.92 9.87
C GLY A 75 0.67 -5.41 9.90
N THR A 76 0.02 -5.85 10.95
CA THR A 76 -0.34 -7.26 11.15
C THR A 76 -1.80 -7.39 11.58
N VAL A 77 -2.39 -8.52 11.24
CA VAL A 77 -3.62 -9.00 11.88
C VAL A 77 -3.23 -10.14 12.80
N CYS A 78 -3.52 -9.97 14.08
CA CYS A 78 -3.12 -10.88 15.15
C CYS A 78 -4.32 -11.44 15.90
N GLN A 79 -4.11 -12.60 16.57
CA GLN A 79 -4.98 -13.07 17.64
C GLN A 79 -4.31 -12.82 18.99
N VAL A 80 -5.09 -12.35 19.96
CA VAL A 80 -4.68 -12.28 21.36
C VAL A 80 -4.60 -13.71 21.90
N VAL A 81 -3.42 -14.19 22.27
CA VAL A 81 -3.22 -15.55 22.77
C VAL A 81 -3.08 -15.64 24.30
N GLU A 82 -2.64 -14.53 24.93
CA GLU A 82 -2.65 -14.33 26.37
C GLU A 82 -2.91 -12.85 26.66
N SER A 83 -3.71 -12.54 27.67
CA SER A 83 -4.00 -11.16 28.08
C SER A 83 -3.87 -10.98 29.57
N LYS A 84 -3.16 -9.93 29.96
CA LYS A 84 -3.17 -9.32 31.30
C LYS A 84 -3.63 -7.85 31.24
N ASN A 85 -4.26 -7.47 30.12
CA ASN A 85 -4.87 -6.16 29.90
C ASN A 85 -6.39 -6.32 29.95
N SER A 86 -7.08 -5.49 30.74
CA SER A 86 -8.53 -5.57 30.96
C SER A 86 -9.36 -5.30 29.69
N ASP A 87 -8.79 -4.60 28.73
CA ASP A 87 -9.50 -4.19 27.52
C ASP A 87 -9.49 -5.26 26.43
N PHE A 88 -8.65 -6.29 26.55
CA PHE A 88 -8.51 -7.35 25.54
C PHE A 88 -8.68 -8.74 26.13
N GLN A 89 -9.32 -9.64 25.36
CA GLN A 89 -9.55 -11.02 25.75
C GLN A 89 -8.82 -11.99 24.82
N THR A 90 -8.39 -13.12 25.38
CA THR A 90 -7.83 -14.23 24.58
C THR A 90 -8.84 -14.68 23.52
N GLY A 91 -8.39 -14.84 22.28
CA GLY A 91 -9.19 -15.18 21.11
C GLY A 91 -9.64 -13.97 20.28
N GLU A 92 -9.58 -12.75 20.82
CA GLU A 92 -9.91 -11.55 20.03
C GLU A 92 -8.92 -11.34 18.89
N TRP A 93 -9.44 -10.89 17.75
CA TRP A 93 -8.66 -10.47 16.59
C TRP A 93 -8.41 -8.97 16.64
N VAL A 94 -7.18 -8.58 16.35
CA VAL A 94 -6.77 -7.18 16.35
C VAL A 94 -5.87 -6.86 15.16
N VAL A 95 -5.95 -5.62 14.69
CA VAL A 95 -4.91 -5.02 13.84
C VAL A 95 -3.85 -4.43 14.75
N ALA A 96 -2.60 -4.68 14.42
CA ALA A 96 -1.42 -4.20 15.16
C ALA A 96 -0.30 -3.83 14.18
N TYR A 97 0.78 -3.27 14.71
CA TYR A 97 2.01 -2.97 13.97
C TYR A 97 3.21 -3.71 14.58
N THR A 98 3.05 -5.03 14.72
CA THR A 98 4.06 -5.88 15.39
C THR A 98 5.27 -6.23 14.51
N GLY A 99 5.23 -5.90 13.23
CA GLY A 99 6.33 -6.19 12.32
C GLY A 99 6.39 -7.65 11.87
N TRP A 100 7.53 -8.02 11.29
CA TRP A 100 7.73 -9.33 10.65
C TRP A 100 8.11 -10.40 11.68
N GLN A 101 7.16 -10.81 12.50
CA GLN A 101 7.36 -11.82 13.54
C GLN A 101 6.09 -12.60 13.86
N ASP A 102 6.27 -13.77 14.49
CA ASP A 102 5.15 -14.63 14.87
C ASP A 102 4.43 -14.14 16.12
N TYR A 103 5.16 -13.62 17.10
CA TYR A 103 4.61 -13.15 18.39
C TYR A 103 5.18 -11.81 18.80
N ALA A 104 4.36 -10.97 19.43
CA ALA A 104 4.77 -9.70 20.00
C ALA A 104 3.95 -9.37 21.24
N LEU A 105 4.53 -8.58 22.15
CA LEU A 105 3.81 -7.93 23.23
C LEU A 105 3.23 -6.60 22.78
N SER A 106 2.11 -6.21 23.38
CA SER A 106 1.51 -4.89 23.25
C SER A 106 0.88 -4.48 24.57
N ASP A 107 0.94 -3.21 24.90
CA ASP A 107 0.20 -2.60 26.02
C ASP A 107 -1.26 -2.27 25.69
N GLY A 108 -1.68 -2.56 24.44
CA GLY A 108 -3.02 -2.28 23.93
C GLY A 108 -3.14 -0.96 23.19
N GLU A 109 -2.17 -0.04 23.31
CA GLU A 109 -2.21 1.21 22.57
C GLU A 109 -2.06 0.97 21.08
N GLY A 110 -2.92 1.64 20.28
CA GLY A 110 -2.93 1.52 18.81
C GLY A 110 -3.45 0.20 18.26
N LEU A 111 -3.98 -0.70 19.09
CA LEU A 111 -4.66 -1.90 18.62
C LEU A 111 -6.09 -1.59 18.17
N PHE A 112 -6.47 -2.10 16.98
CA PHE A 112 -7.84 -2.01 16.48
C PHE A 112 -8.52 -3.37 16.55
N LYS A 113 -9.61 -3.46 17.31
CA LYS A 113 -10.38 -4.71 17.45
C LYS A 113 -11.15 -5.05 16.19
N LEU A 114 -11.03 -6.29 15.74
CA LEU A 114 -11.81 -6.87 14.63
C LEU A 114 -12.93 -7.80 15.13
N GLY A 115 -13.03 -7.99 16.46
CA GLY A 115 -13.96 -8.94 17.09
C GLY A 115 -13.40 -10.35 17.19
N ASN A 116 -14.27 -11.31 17.53
CA ASN A 116 -13.84 -12.69 17.80
C ASN A 116 -13.84 -13.57 16.53
N GLU A 117 -14.71 -13.29 15.57
CA GLU A 117 -14.90 -14.11 14.36
C GLU A 117 -15.03 -13.23 13.11
N PRO A 118 -14.00 -12.47 12.73
CA PRO A 118 -14.07 -11.66 11.51
C PRO A 118 -14.09 -12.55 10.26
N THR A 119 -15.00 -12.30 9.33
CA THR A 119 -15.16 -13.11 8.11
C THR A 119 -13.93 -13.04 7.19
N HIS A 120 -13.32 -11.88 7.10
CA HIS A 120 -12.14 -11.62 6.26
C HIS A 120 -11.11 -10.77 7.03
N PRO A 121 -10.40 -11.35 8.01
CA PRO A 121 -9.50 -10.57 8.87
C PRO A 121 -8.38 -9.87 8.10
N SER A 122 -7.85 -10.48 7.04
CA SER A 122 -6.80 -9.89 6.18
C SER A 122 -7.22 -8.59 5.47
N TYR A 123 -8.53 -8.37 5.26
CA TYR A 123 -9.04 -7.14 4.64
C TYR A 123 -8.65 -5.88 5.44
N ALA A 124 -8.43 -6.02 6.73
CA ALA A 124 -7.94 -4.95 7.60
C ALA A 124 -6.49 -4.53 7.31
N LEU A 125 -5.75 -5.28 6.48
CA LEU A 125 -4.42 -4.91 5.97
C LEU A 125 -4.46 -4.36 4.54
N GLY A 126 -5.62 -4.33 3.92
CA GLY A 126 -5.78 -3.93 2.53
C GLY A 126 -6.96 -3.00 2.31
N VAL A 127 -8.06 -3.55 1.80
CA VAL A 127 -9.25 -2.79 1.39
C VAL A 127 -9.92 -2.02 2.53
N LEU A 128 -9.93 -2.55 3.75
CA LEU A 128 -10.43 -1.91 4.98
C LEU A 128 -9.29 -1.40 5.89
N GLY A 129 -8.06 -1.42 5.41
CA GLY A 129 -6.87 -0.98 6.14
C GLY A 129 -6.18 0.22 5.49
N MET A 130 -4.89 0.37 5.81
CA MET A 130 -4.08 1.50 5.40
C MET A 130 -4.10 1.75 3.87
N PRO A 131 -3.96 0.74 2.98
CA PRO A 131 -3.98 0.99 1.54
C PRO A 131 -5.34 1.47 1.01
N GLY A 132 -6.45 0.89 1.48
CA GLY A 132 -7.79 1.34 1.14
C GLY A 132 -8.06 2.76 1.63
N PHE A 133 -7.64 3.06 2.86
CA PHE A 133 -7.75 4.40 3.44
C PHE A 133 -6.90 5.42 2.67
N THR A 134 -5.69 5.05 2.26
CA THR A 134 -4.83 5.88 1.39
C THR A 134 -5.52 6.22 0.07
N ALA A 135 -6.15 5.25 -0.57
CA ALA A 135 -6.90 5.47 -1.80
C ALA A 135 -8.10 6.41 -1.58
N TYR A 136 -8.85 6.21 -0.50
CA TYR A 136 -10.03 7.00 -0.16
C TYR A 136 -9.67 8.48 0.08
N VAL A 137 -8.75 8.76 0.97
CA VAL A 137 -8.31 10.13 1.30
C VAL A 137 -7.63 10.78 0.09
N GLY A 138 -6.65 10.09 -0.51
CA GLY A 138 -5.89 10.66 -1.63
C GLY A 138 -6.80 11.02 -2.80
N LEU A 139 -7.78 10.18 -3.12
CA LEU A 139 -8.70 10.49 -4.23
C LEU A 139 -9.77 11.51 -3.83
N LEU A 140 -10.48 11.29 -2.71
CA LEU A 140 -11.68 12.09 -2.41
C LEU A 140 -11.37 13.44 -1.80
N GLU A 141 -10.33 13.53 -0.95
CA GLU A 141 -10.00 14.79 -0.26
C GLU A 141 -8.96 15.63 -1.02
N ILE A 142 -7.99 14.98 -1.67
CA ILE A 142 -6.92 15.68 -2.40
C ILE A 142 -7.23 15.75 -3.89
N GLY A 143 -7.55 14.61 -4.51
CA GLY A 143 -7.90 14.52 -5.94
C GLY A 143 -9.21 15.19 -6.29
N GLN A 144 -10.20 15.15 -5.38
CA GLN A 144 -11.51 15.78 -5.51
C GLN A 144 -12.16 15.56 -6.88
N PRO A 145 -12.32 14.28 -7.31
CA PRO A 145 -12.80 13.97 -8.65
C PRO A 145 -14.25 14.44 -8.84
N GLN A 146 -14.56 14.92 -10.04
CA GLN A 146 -15.89 15.30 -10.45
C GLN A 146 -16.42 14.30 -11.48
N ALA A 147 -17.74 14.14 -11.57
CA ALA A 147 -18.33 13.31 -12.60
C ALA A 147 -17.94 13.82 -14.00
N GLY A 148 -17.45 12.92 -14.84
CA GLY A 148 -16.93 13.22 -16.17
C GLY A 148 -15.43 13.55 -16.23
N ASP A 149 -14.74 13.67 -15.09
CA ASP A 149 -13.28 13.84 -15.07
C ASP A 149 -12.57 12.59 -15.65
N THR A 150 -11.47 12.82 -16.35
CA THR A 150 -10.52 11.78 -16.72
C THR A 150 -9.56 11.55 -15.54
N LEU A 151 -9.66 10.37 -14.92
CA LEU A 151 -8.80 9.91 -13.83
C LEU A 151 -7.79 8.88 -14.36
N VAL A 152 -6.49 9.20 -14.26
CA VAL A 152 -5.42 8.23 -14.53
C VAL A 152 -4.84 7.73 -13.20
N VAL A 153 -4.66 6.41 -13.08
CA VAL A 153 -4.19 5.75 -11.87
C VAL A 153 -2.94 4.93 -12.16
N ALA A 154 -1.80 5.31 -11.57
CA ALA A 154 -0.57 4.53 -11.63
C ALA A 154 -0.63 3.32 -10.67
N ALA A 155 0.01 2.19 -11.05
CA ALA A 155 -0.05 0.92 -10.35
C ALA A 155 -1.50 0.44 -10.12
N ALA A 156 -2.30 0.47 -11.19
CA ALA A 156 -3.75 0.32 -11.21
C ALA A 156 -4.31 -0.96 -10.58
N THR A 157 -3.53 -2.04 -10.51
CA THR A 157 -3.94 -3.32 -9.91
C THR A 157 -3.28 -3.61 -8.56
N GLY A 158 -2.55 -2.63 -8.01
CA GLY A 158 -1.99 -2.70 -6.66
C GLY A 158 -3.03 -2.40 -5.57
N ALA A 159 -2.63 -2.53 -4.31
CA ALA A 159 -3.52 -2.38 -3.16
C ALA A 159 -4.21 -1.00 -3.09
N VAL A 160 -3.50 0.08 -3.42
CA VAL A 160 -4.04 1.45 -3.48
C VAL A 160 -4.71 1.71 -4.83
N GLY A 161 -4.00 1.46 -5.94
CA GLY A 161 -4.46 1.83 -7.28
C GLY A 161 -5.78 1.17 -7.69
N SER A 162 -6.01 -0.10 -7.30
CA SER A 162 -7.26 -0.80 -7.58
C SER A 162 -8.46 -0.17 -6.87
N MET A 163 -8.25 0.32 -5.66
CA MET A 163 -9.28 1.04 -4.91
C MET A 163 -9.55 2.42 -5.49
N VAL A 164 -8.49 3.18 -5.83
CA VAL A 164 -8.60 4.51 -6.45
C VAL A 164 -9.47 4.46 -7.70
N GLY A 165 -9.20 3.53 -8.62
CA GLY A 165 -9.95 3.47 -9.85
C GLY A 165 -11.41 3.09 -9.65
N GLN A 166 -11.70 2.12 -8.77
CA GLN A 166 -13.07 1.73 -8.47
C GLN A 166 -13.85 2.86 -7.76
N ILE A 167 -13.23 3.56 -6.81
CA ILE A 167 -13.85 4.76 -6.20
C ILE A 167 -14.08 5.84 -7.28
N GLY A 168 -13.13 6.04 -8.19
CA GLY A 168 -13.28 6.93 -9.35
C GLY A 168 -14.51 6.58 -10.20
N LYS A 169 -14.72 5.28 -10.50
CA LYS A 169 -15.93 4.80 -11.19
C LYS A 169 -17.20 5.13 -10.42
N LEU A 170 -17.21 4.91 -9.09
CA LEU A 170 -18.35 5.28 -8.23
C LEU A 170 -18.64 6.79 -8.23
N LYS A 171 -17.62 7.62 -8.49
CA LYS A 171 -17.75 9.08 -8.61
C LYS A 171 -18.07 9.54 -10.03
N GLY A 172 -18.23 8.63 -11.00
CA GLY A 172 -18.59 8.95 -12.38
C GLY A 172 -17.42 9.41 -13.25
N CYS A 173 -16.19 9.10 -12.88
CA CYS A 173 -15.01 9.39 -13.69
C CYS A 173 -14.87 8.44 -14.88
N HIS A 174 -14.20 8.91 -15.93
CA HIS A 174 -13.56 8.07 -16.94
C HIS A 174 -12.20 7.62 -16.41
N VAL A 175 -12.05 6.32 -16.12
CA VAL A 175 -10.90 5.79 -15.38
C VAL A 175 -9.97 5.02 -16.31
N ILE A 176 -8.72 5.47 -16.35
CA ILE A 176 -7.63 4.86 -17.13
C ILE A 176 -6.58 4.33 -16.15
N GLY A 177 -6.36 3.03 -16.15
CA GLY A 177 -5.32 2.39 -15.37
C GLY A 177 -3.97 2.36 -16.09
N VAL A 178 -2.88 2.36 -15.31
CA VAL A 178 -1.54 2.04 -15.79
C VAL A 178 -1.00 0.90 -14.96
N ALA A 179 -0.69 -0.24 -15.58
CA ALA A 179 -0.21 -1.45 -14.92
C ALA A 179 0.93 -2.09 -15.72
N GLY A 180 1.56 -3.11 -15.19
CA GLY A 180 2.59 -3.89 -15.89
C GLY A 180 2.05 -5.22 -16.37
N GLY A 181 2.01 -5.40 -17.70
CA GLY A 181 1.62 -6.64 -18.36
C GLY A 181 0.12 -6.74 -18.70
N ALA A 182 -0.16 -7.47 -19.78
CA ALA A 182 -1.50 -7.58 -20.36
C ALA A 182 -2.54 -8.18 -19.39
N GLU A 183 -2.15 -9.18 -18.57
CA GLU A 183 -3.07 -9.83 -17.62
C GLU A 183 -3.61 -8.82 -16.58
N LYS A 184 -2.74 -7.97 -16.05
CA LYS A 184 -3.14 -6.93 -15.08
C LYS A 184 -4.04 -5.88 -15.73
N CYS A 185 -3.73 -5.48 -16.95
CA CYS A 185 -4.56 -4.53 -17.71
C CYS A 185 -5.94 -5.12 -18.02
N GLN A 186 -6.01 -6.37 -18.39
CA GLN A 186 -7.29 -7.07 -18.62
C GLN A 186 -8.12 -7.14 -17.33
N TYR A 187 -7.51 -7.53 -16.22
CA TYR A 187 -8.18 -7.57 -14.92
C TYR A 187 -8.73 -6.19 -14.49
N ALA A 188 -7.95 -5.12 -14.69
CA ALA A 188 -8.39 -3.77 -14.37
C ALA A 188 -9.67 -3.40 -15.17
N LYS A 189 -9.76 -3.77 -16.43
CA LYS A 189 -10.93 -3.51 -17.29
C LYS A 189 -12.11 -4.42 -16.96
N GLU A 190 -11.89 -5.72 -16.95
CA GLU A 190 -12.98 -6.70 -16.86
C GLU A 190 -13.53 -6.91 -15.45
N THR A 191 -12.67 -6.79 -14.43
CA THR A 191 -13.06 -7.04 -13.04
C THR A 191 -13.21 -5.76 -12.23
N LEU A 192 -12.26 -4.81 -12.35
CA LEU A 192 -12.33 -3.57 -11.57
C LEU A 192 -13.19 -2.49 -12.26
N GLY A 193 -13.63 -2.72 -13.51
CA GLY A 193 -14.53 -1.82 -14.23
C GLY A 193 -13.88 -0.53 -14.72
N PHE A 194 -12.55 -0.50 -14.88
CA PHE A 194 -11.85 0.63 -15.51
C PHE A 194 -12.26 0.72 -17.00
N ASP A 195 -12.35 1.93 -17.51
CA ASP A 195 -12.70 2.14 -18.92
C ASP A 195 -11.58 1.68 -19.84
N GLU A 196 -10.31 1.98 -19.46
CA GLU A 196 -9.11 1.51 -20.14
C GLU A 196 -7.99 1.15 -19.13
N CYS A 197 -7.04 0.34 -19.57
CA CYS A 197 -5.80 0.09 -18.84
C CYS A 197 -4.65 -0.15 -19.80
N LEU A 198 -3.55 0.58 -19.60
CA LEU A 198 -2.37 0.58 -20.47
C LEU A 198 -1.19 -0.11 -19.80
N ASP A 199 -0.45 -0.89 -20.60
CA ASP A 199 0.78 -1.54 -20.14
C ASP A 199 1.95 -0.57 -20.25
N HIS A 200 2.46 -0.11 -19.10
CA HIS A 200 3.61 0.79 -19.05
C HIS A 200 4.93 0.14 -19.49
N THR A 201 4.96 -1.17 -19.75
CA THR A 201 6.14 -1.87 -20.26
C THR A 201 6.23 -1.83 -21.79
N ALA A 202 5.15 -1.46 -22.47
CA ALA A 202 5.14 -1.28 -23.92
C ALA A 202 6.06 -0.12 -24.35
N ASP A 203 6.71 -0.30 -25.50
CA ASP A 203 7.66 0.71 -26.04
C ASP A 203 6.93 2.01 -26.42
N ASP A 204 5.69 1.91 -26.89
CA ASP A 204 4.82 3.01 -27.33
C ASP A 204 3.81 3.46 -26.25
N PHE A 205 4.09 3.15 -24.98
CA PHE A 205 3.18 3.49 -23.85
C PHE A 205 2.78 4.97 -23.83
N ALA A 206 3.74 5.89 -24.07
CA ALA A 206 3.45 7.31 -24.01
C ALA A 206 2.50 7.77 -25.12
N GLU A 207 2.64 7.21 -26.32
CA GLU A 207 1.77 7.46 -27.46
C GLU A 207 0.36 6.87 -27.23
N GLN A 208 0.28 5.65 -26.68
CA GLN A 208 -0.98 5.03 -26.30
C GLN A 208 -1.70 5.86 -25.24
N LEU A 209 -0.99 6.33 -24.20
CA LEU A 209 -1.56 7.18 -23.16
C LEU A 209 -2.10 8.49 -23.73
N ALA A 210 -1.33 9.15 -24.61
CA ALA A 210 -1.76 10.39 -25.25
C ALA A 210 -3.00 10.19 -26.13
N ALA A 211 -3.08 9.08 -26.86
CA ALA A 211 -4.25 8.75 -27.66
C ALA A 211 -5.49 8.43 -26.83
N THR A 212 -5.30 7.74 -25.70
CA THR A 212 -6.39 7.36 -24.77
C THR A 212 -6.88 8.57 -23.98
N CYS A 213 -6.00 9.49 -23.63
CA CYS A 213 -6.31 10.73 -22.90
C CYS A 213 -6.45 11.94 -23.86
N ASP A 214 -7.15 11.82 -24.97
CA ASP A 214 -7.31 12.86 -26.00
C ASP A 214 -7.94 14.15 -25.47
N LYS A 215 -8.73 14.07 -24.38
CA LYS A 215 -9.33 15.21 -23.67
C LYS A 215 -8.46 15.74 -22.51
N GLY A 216 -7.26 15.17 -22.33
CA GLY A 216 -6.37 15.44 -21.20
C GLY A 216 -6.76 14.72 -19.91
N ILE A 217 -6.01 14.99 -18.84
CA ILE A 217 -6.13 14.31 -17.55
C ILE A 217 -6.50 15.33 -16.48
N ASP A 218 -7.60 15.11 -15.78
CA ASP A 218 -8.10 15.99 -14.72
C ASP A 218 -7.60 15.60 -13.34
N VAL A 219 -7.47 14.28 -13.09
CA VAL A 219 -6.89 13.74 -11.86
C VAL A 219 -5.86 12.68 -12.21
N TYR A 220 -4.67 12.79 -11.66
CA TYR A 220 -3.64 11.76 -11.75
C TYR A 220 -3.24 11.29 -10.36
N PHE A 221 -3.55 10.03 -10.03
CA PHE A 221 -3.16 9.44 -8.75
C PHE A 221 -1.78 8.81 -8.87
N GLU A 222 -0.78 9.46 -8.26
CA GLU A 222 0.63 9.11 -8.41
C GLU A 222 1.10 8.12 -7.36
N ASN A 223 1.48 6.93 -7.81
CA ASN A 223 2.07 5.85 -6.99
C ASN A 223 3.48 5.46 -7.44
N VAL A 224 3.93 5.88 -8.62
CA VAL A 224 5.07 5.27 -9.33
C VAL A 224 6.21 6.25 -9.61
N GLY A 225 5.91 7.42 -10.19
CA GLY A 225 6.94 8.35 -10.69
C GLY A 225 7.60 7.88 -11.99
N GLY A 226 8.77 8.42 -12.28
CA GLY A 226 9.61 8.03 -13.42
C GLY A 226 8.91 8.18 -14.77
N LYS A 227 9.11 7.21 -15.67
CA LYS A 227 8.58 7.28 -17.05
C LYS A 227 7.05 7.37 -17.13
N VAL A 228 6.32 6.87 -16.13
CA VAL A 228 4.85 6.99 -16.09
C VAL A 228 4.47 8.43 -15.86
N PHE A 229 5.08 9.11 -14.89
CA PHE A 229 4.86 10.52 -14.63
C PHE A 229 5.30 11.39 -15.82
N ASP A 230 6.43 11.05 -16.45
CA ASP A 230 6.93 11.75 -17.65
C ASP A 230 5.90 11.73 -18.80
N ALA A 231 5.21 10.62 -19.00
CA ALA A 231 4.16 10.48 -20.01
C ALA A 231 2.86 11.20 -19.62
N VAL A 232 2.53 11.26 -18.34
CA VAL A 232 1.31 11.89 -17.81
C VAL A 232 1.42 13.42 -17.81
N LEU A 233 2.57 13.98 -17.40
CA LEU A 233 2.75 15.42 -17.16
C LEU A 233 2.30 16.32 -18.32
N PRO A 234 2.64 16.05 -19.60
CA PRO A 234 2.21 16.89 -20.72
C PRO A 234 0.69 16.83 -20.95
N LEU A 235 0.01 15.76 -20.52
CA LEU A 235 -1.42 15.53 -20.74
C LEU A 235 -2.32 16.10 -19.64
N LEU A 236 -1.73 16.58 -18.52
CA LEU A 236 -2.51 17.17 -17.43
C LEU A 236 -3.28 18.42 -17.92
N ASN A 237 -4.56 18.49 -17.57
CA ASN A 237 -5.43 19.61 -17.87
C ASN A 237 -5.12 20.84 -17.00
N VAL A 238 -5.68 21.98 -17.38
CA VAL A 238 -5.67 23.19 -16.56
C VAL A 238 -6.48 22.94 -15.27
N GLY A 239 -5.83 23.14 -14.12
CA GLY A 239 -6.43 22.86 -12.81
C GLY A 239 -6.40 21.40 -12.41
N ALA A 240 -5.65 20.55 -13.10
CA ALA A 240 -5.48 19.14 -12.74
C ALA A 240 -5.01 18.97 -11.29
N ARG A 241 -5.43 17.87 -10.68
CA ARG A 241 -5.11 17.52 -9.30
C ARG A 241 -4.26 16.25 -9.29
N VAL A 242 -3.16 16.29 -8.55
CA VAL A 242 -2.19 15.19 -8.47
C VAL A 242 -1.96 14.82 -7.00
N PRO A 243 -2.76 13.91 -6.42
CA PRO A 243 -2.42 13.26 -5.16
C PRO A 243 -1.12 12.47 -5.32
N LEU A 244 -0.08 12.87 -4.58
CA LEU A 244 1.23 12.23 -4.60
C LEU A 244 1.30 11.26 -3.41
N CYS A 245 0.98 10.00 -3.67
CA CYS A 245 0.94 8.90 -2.69
C CYS A 245 2.30 8.21 -2.54
N GLY A 246 3.01 7.99 -3.64
CA GLY A 246 4.27 7.27 -3.63
C GLY A 246 5.04 7.38 -4.95
N LEU A 247 6.32 7.00 -4.89
CA LEU A 247 7.27 7.04 -6.01
C LEU A 247 8.04 5.72 -6.07
N ILE A 248 7.32 4.58 -6.18
CA ILE A 248 7.93 3.24 -6.05
C ILE A 248 9.06 2.97 -7.04
N SER A 249 9.03 3.59 -8.22
CA SER A 249 10.11 3.48 -9.22
C SER A 249 11.45 4.06 -8.74
N GLN A 250 11.42 4.91 -7.69
CA GLN A 250 12.60 5.58 -7.16
C GLN A 250 13.07 5.02 -5.82
N TYR A 251 12.32 4.11 -5.18
CA TYR A 251 12.67 3.62 -3.84
C TYR A 251 14.00 2.86 -3.79
N ASN A 252 14.40 2.26 -4.90
CA ASN A 252 15.68 1.56 -5.04
C ASN A 252 16.77 2.41 -5.73
N ALA A 253 16.51 3.69 -6.02
CA ALA A 253 17.47 4.54 -6.69
C ALA A 253 18.69 4.84 -5.79
N THR A 254 19.89 4.79 -6.37
CA THR A 254 21.17 5.11 -5.69
C THR A 254 21.75 6.43 -6.17
N ALA A 255 21.16 7.02 -7.20
CA ALA A 255 21.53 8.30 -7.79
C ALA A 255 20.27 8.99 -8.35
N LEU A 256 20.39 10.26 -8.68
CA LEU A 256 19.36 10.96 -9.45
C LEU A 256 19.20 10.32 -10.84
N PRO A 257 17.98 10.36 -11.43
CA PRO A 257 17.77 9.87 -12.78
C PRO A 257 18.73 10.51 -13.79
N GLU A 258 19.22 9.72 -14.73
CA GLU A 258 20.03 10.24 -15.83
C GLU A 258 19.23 11.18 -16.73
N GLY A 259 19.93 12.12 -17.36
CA GLY A 259 19.35 13.07 -18.30
C GLY A 259 19.33 14.51 -17.80
N PRO A 260 18.71 15.43 -18.56
CA PRO A 260 18.63 16.84 -18.19
C PRO A 260 17.75 17.03 -16.94
N ASP A 261 18.04 18.08 -16.18
CA ASP A 261 17.17 18.52 -15.09
C ASP A 261 15.80 18.91 -15.64
N ARG A 262 14.76 18.18 -15.21
CA ARG A 262 13.37 18.42 -15.64
C ARG A 262 12.58 19.31 -14.68
N MET A 263 13.21 19.81 -13.61
CA MET A 263 12.52 20.61 -12.59
C MET A 263 11.90 21.87 -13.20
N SER A 264 12.63 22.57 -14.07
CA SER A 264 12.11 23.78 -14.74
C SER A 264 10.89 23.50 -15.61
N MET A 265 10.85 22.34 -16.29
CA MET A 265 9.70 21.90 -17.08
C MET A 265 8.51 21.57 -16.18
N LEU A 266 8.73 20.86 -15.06
CA LEU A 266 7.69 20.55 -14.09
C LEU A 266 7.09 21.83 -13.49
N MET A 267 7.93 22.74 -13.02
CA MET A 267 7.49 24.02 -12.43
C MET A 267 6.73 24.88 -13.45
N GLY A 268 7.19 24.90 -14.71
CA GLY A 268 6.51 25.58 -15.80
C GLY A 268 5.10 25.02 -16.06
N ASN A 269 4.95 23.69 -16.10
CA ASN A 269 3.64 23.04 -16.25
C ASN A 269 2.72 23.35 -15.07
N ILE A 270 3.23 23.26 -13.83
CA ILE A 270 2.45 23.58 -12.61
C ILE A 270 1.95 25.03 -12.71
N LEU A 271 2.81 25.97 -13.05
CA LEU A 271 2.45 27.40 -13.16
C LEU A 271 1.40 27.63 -14.25
N VAL A 272 1.71 27.22 -15.49
CA VAL A 272 0.89 27.53 -16.66
C VAL A 272 -0.47 26.84 -16.60
N LYS A 273 -0.50 25.57 -16.16
CA LYS A 273 -1.74 24.79 -16.04
C LYS A 273 -2.42 24.91 -14.68
N ARG A 274 -1.87 25.65 -13.70
CA ARG A 274 -2.39 25.80 -12.32
C ARG A 274 -2.64 24.43 -11.66
N ILE A 275 -1.73 23.47 -11.90
CA ILE A 275 -1.81 22.12 -11.35
C ILE A 275 -1.69 22.18 -9.83
N LYS A 276 -2.53 21.43 -9.13
CA LYS A 276 -2.44 21.21 -7.68
C LYS A 276 -1.78 19.84 -7.45
N MET A 277 -0.53 19.82 -7.03
CA MET A 277 0.18 18.60 -6.63
C MET A 277 0.37 18.63 -5.12
N GLN A 278 -0.10 17.58 -4.45
CA GLN A 278 -0.05 17.49 -2.99
C GLN A 278 0.42 16.11 -2.54
N GLY A 279 1.56 16.07 -1.81
CA GLY A 279 1.98 14.89 -1.05
C GLY A 279 1.16 14.75 0.22
N PHE A 280 0.97 13.51 0.68
CA PHE A 280 0.27 13.22 1.93
C PHE A 280 0.80 11.95 2.58
N ILE A 281 0.70 11.91 3.91
CA ILE A 281 0.95 10.73 4.72
C ILE A 281 -0.37 10.34 5.37
N ILE A 282 -0.81 9.11 5.14
CA ILE A 282 -2.15 8.69 5.52
C ILE A 282 -2.39 8.73 7.04
N PHE A 283 -1.34 8.57 7.84
CA PHE A 283 -1.45 8.61 9.30
C PHE A 283 -1.90 9.97 9.83
N ASP A 284 -1.70 11.06 9.08
CA ASP A 284 -2.15 12.41 9.44
C ASP A 284 -3.68 12.58 9.32
N HIS A 285 -4.38 11.62 8.69
CA HIS A 285 -5.81 11.71 8.37
C HIS A 285 -6.71 10.79 9.22
N TYR A 286 -6.15 9.95 10.10
CA TYR A 286 -6.93 8.95 10.83
C TYR A 286 -8.04 9.54 11.69
N GLU A 287 -7.77 10.59 12.44
CA GLU A 287 -8.76 11.21 13.33
C GLU A 287 -9.96 11.79 12.58
N GLN A 288 -9.72 12.32 11.38
CA GLN A 288 -10.74 13.08 10.64
C GLN A 288 -11.57 12.21 9.71
N SER A 289 -10.96 11.21 9.07
CA SER A 289 -11.56 10.57 7.90
C SER A 289 -11.74 9.06 8.02
N TYR A 290 -11.08 8.40 8.99
CA TYR A 290 -11.07 6.94 9.07
C TYR A 290 -12.47 6.34 9.30
N THR A 291 -13.29 6.95 10.14
CA THR A 291 -14.66 6.47 10.42
C THR A 291 -15.54 6.50 9.17
N ASN A 292 -15.45 7.57 8.37
CA ASN A 292 -16.19 7.69 7.11
C ASN A 292 -15.70 6.67 6.08
N PHE A 293 -14.37 6.50 5.96
CA PHE A 293 -13.76 5.50 5.11
C PHE A 293 -14.29 4.09 5.42
N VAL A 294 -14.20 3.65 6.68
CA VAL A 294 -14.66 2.31 7.07
C VAL A 294 -16.14 2.11 6.74
N LYS A 295 -16.97 3.09 7.05
CA LYS A 295 -18.41 3.06 6.74
C LYS A 295 -18.66 2.89 5.24
N ASP A 296 -18.10 3.79 4.44
CA ASP A 296 -18.37 3.84 3.00
C ASP A 296 -17.84 2.60 2.29
N VAL A 297 -16.58 2.22 2.57
CA VAL A 297 -15.95 1.07 1.89
C VAL A 297 -16.58 -0.25 2.32
N SER A 298 -16.94 -0.41 3.59
CA SER A 298 -17.67 -1.61 4.05
C SER A 298 -19.03 -1.74 3.35
N GLN A 299 -19.73 -0.62 3.16
CA GLN A 299 -20.98 -0.61 2.40
C GLN A 299 -20.75 -0.99 0.93
N TRP A 300 -19.75 -0.40 0.27
CA TRP A 300 -19.46 -0.70 -1.15
C TRP A 300 -19.03 -2.15 -1.36
N LEU A 301 -18.28 -2.73 -0.42
CA LEU A 301 -17.94 -4.15 -0.42
C LEU A 301 -19.19 -5.04 -0.28
N ALA A 302 -20.05 -4.73 0.68
CA ALA A 302 -21.30 -5.47 0.91
C ALA A 302 -22.27 -5.40 -0.28
N GLU A 303 -22.27 -4.30 -1.01
CA GLU A 303 -23.06 -4.08 -2.22
C GLU A 303 -22.40 -4.68 -3.50
N GLY A 304 -21.21 -5.28 -3.39
CA GLY A 304 -20.46 -5.83 -4.53
C GLY A 304 -19.93 -4.76 -5.49
N LYS A 305 -19.83 -3.50 -5.05
CA LYS A 305 -19.34 -2.36 -5.85
C LYS A 305 -17.83 -2.23 -5.87
N ILE A 306 -17.14 -2.88 -4.92
CA ILE A 306 -15.69 -2.95 -4.83
C ILE A 306 -15.27 -4.40 -4.91
N HIS A 307 -14.41 -4.70 -5.86
CA HIS A 307 -13.73 -5.97 -6.01
C HIS A 307 -12.34 -5.88 -5.40
N TYR A 308 -11.98 -6.88 -4.60
CA TYR A 308 -10.71 -6.90 -3.90
C TYR A 308 -9.98 -8.22 -4.13
N ARG A 309 -8.68 -8.13 -4.36
CA ARG A 309 -7.80 -9.28 -4.59
C ARG A 309 -6.60 -9.20 -3.69
N GLU A 310 -6.32 -10.31 -3.01
CA GLU A 310 -5.09 -10.54 -2.26
C GLU A 310 -4.16 -11.48 -3.01
N HIS A 311 -2.86 -11.22 -2.93
CA HIS A 311 -1.79 -12.15 -3.25
C HIS A 311 -1.27 -12.71 -1.93
N LEU A 312 -1.78 -13.85 -1.54
CA LEU A 312 -1.42 -14.52 -0.29
C LEU A 312 -0.16 -15.37 -0.50
N VAL A 313 0.82 -15.20 0.37
CA VAL A 313 2.05 -16.01 0.44
C VAL A 313 2.10 -16.64 1.83
N GLU A 314 2.28 -17.96 1.90
CA GLU A 314 2.35 -18.70 3.17
C GLU A 314 3.78 -18.70 3.71
N GLY A 315 3.90 -18.57 5.04
CA GLY A 315 5.15 -18.66 5.79
C GLY A 315 5.91 -17.34 5.92
N LEU A 316 6.21 -16.97 7.18
CA LEU A 316 6.98 -15.75 7.49
C LEU A 316 8.34 -15.71 6.79
N GLU A 317 8.99 -16.88 6.65
CA GLU A 317 10.29 -17.05 5.98
C GLU A 317 10.30 -16.59 4.52
N ASN A 318 9.14 -16.55 3.86
CA ASN A 318 8.98 -16.11 2.48
C ASN A 318 8.76 -14.59 2.34
N ALA A 319 8.61 -13.86 3.45
CA ALA A 319 8.39 -12.41 3.43
C ALA A 319 9.50 -11.62 2.71
N PRO A 320 10.81 -11.91 2.89
CA PRO A 320 11.87 -11.21 2.16
C PRO A 320 11.76 -11.33 0.64
N GLU A 321 11.58 -12.55 0.12
CA GLU A 321 11.46 -12.78 -1.33
C GLU A 321 10.19 -12.12 -1.89
N ALA A 322 9.06 -12.28 -1.19
CA ALA A 322 7.80 -11.66 -1.57
C ALA A 322 7.91 -10.13 -1.59
N PHE A 323 8.60 -9.52 -0.62
CA PHE A 323 8.83 -8.08 -0.57
C PHE A 323 9.72 -7.58 -1.71
N ILE A 324 10.81 -8.29 -2.01
CA ILE A 324 11.66 -7.99 -3.17
C ILE A 324 10.82 -8.05 -4.47
N GLY A 325 9.98 -9.08 -4.59
CA GLY A 325 9.04 -9.22 -5.70
C GLY A 325 8.03 -8.08 -5.79
N LEU A 326 7.50 -7.60 -4.65
CA LEU A 326 6.60 -6.43 -4.59
C LEU A 326 7.25 -5.18 -5.21
N LEU A 327 8.49 -4.89 -4.85
CA LEU A 327 9.25 -3.75 -5.38
C LEU A 327 9.56 -3.86 -6.88
N GLN A 328 9.45 -5.06 -7.44
CA GLN A 328 9.58 -5.37 -8.87
C GLN A 328 8.22 -5.48 -9.59
N GLY A 329 7.11 -5.21 -8.88
CA GLY A 329 5.75 -5.30 -9.43
C GLY A 329 5.28 -6.73 -9.74
N LYS A 330 5.85 -7.76 -9.11
CA LYS A 330 5.46 -9.17 -9.35
C LYS A 330 4.17 -9.58 -8.66
N ASN A 331 3.73 -8.83 -7.64
CA ASN A 331 2.45 -9.08 -6.97
C ASN A 331 1.27 -8.76 -7.88
N PHE A 332 0.13 -9.38 -7.58
CA PHE A 332 -1.15 -9.09 -8.21
C PHE A 332 -2.20 -8.87 -7.12
N GLY A 333 -2.62 -7.63 -6.93
CA GLY A 333 -3.43 -7.22 -5.79
C GLY A 333 -2.58 -6.87 -4.55
N LYS A 334 -3.22 -6.88 -3.39
CA LYS A 334 -2.58 -6.65 -2.08
C LYS A 334 -1.73 -7.86 -1.69
N LEU A 335 -0.44 -7.65 -1.43
CA LEU A 335 0.45 -8.69 -0.95
C LEU A 335 0.33 -8.86 0.57
N VAL A 336 0.03 -10.08 0.99
CA VAL A 336 -0.14 -10.47 2.40
C VAL A 336 0.64 -11.76 2.65
N ILE A 337 1.35 -11.83 3.76
CA ILE A 337 1.97 -13.07 4.24
C ILE A 337 1.04 -13.69 5.29
N GLN A 338 0.68 -14.94 5.10
CA GLN A 338 0.07 -15.75 6.15
C GLN A 338 1.19 -16.33 7.02
N THR A 339 1.44 -15.71 8.17
CA THR A 339 2.54 -16.09 9.06
C THR A 339 2.21 -17.37 9.84
N ASN A 340 0.96 -17.48 10.27
CA ASN A 340 0.45 -18.63 11.03
C ASN A 340 -1.00 -18.94 10.65
N GLN A 341 -1.45 -20.15 10.96
CA GLN A 341 -2.87 -20.49 10.93
C GLN A 341 -3.57 -19.86 12.14
N PRO A 342 -4.85 -19.48 12.05
CA PRO A 342 -5.65 -19.09 13.21
C PRO A 342 -5.63 -20.16 14.32
N VAL A 343 -5.75 -19.74 15.59
CA VAL A 343 -5.81 -20.62 16.75
C VAL A 343 -7.26 -21.02 17.01
#